data_6ab04c1389718c2432ba6a9f1d99ea2d
#
_entry.id   6ab04c1389718c2432ba6a9f1d99ea2d
#
_cell.length_a   1.000
_cell.length_b   1.000
_cell.length_c   1.000
_cell.angle_alpha   90.00
_cell.angle_beta   90.00
_cell.angle_gamma   90.00
#
_symmetry.space_group_name_H-M   'P 1'
#
loop_
_entity.id
_entity.type
_entity.pdbx_description
1 polymer ?
#
loop_
_entity_poly.entity_id
_entity_poly.type
_entity_poly.pdbx_seq_one_letter_code
_entity_poly.pdbx_strand_id
1 'polypeptide(L)'
;MVQISDSDIGKKVTIRLRDGSGFRDLVGHLVSKDSIRDRRDEVITFDPSEIHLWREIVDVERTASSGAPLSIRIFELEKLTSSTWQAAEEVFVGGWLMRADVGVTKRANSALVLNTEDHIDELITWYGERNLNPIVSLIPDLHHELDKKLEARGFTHLLDMNVMVKDGQELIKNCEFPLSDFPSDEWLAIHKDHKIKVLLNRCPAKYLEVRDGGTLIGIGRVAFADDWAVLSRIWVSQDQRGRGYGKRILEALESVAGARKIALQVSTSNELAVNLYELAGYKIHHTVRFRELSQQRDLFQGSQH
;
A
#
# COMPACT_ATOMS: atom_id res chain seq x y z
N MET A 1 7.84 31.91 -30.43
CA MET A 1 8.48 32.04 -29.10
C MET A 1 7.38 32.07 -28.06
N VAL A 2 7.46 31.23 -27.05
CA VAL A 2 6.46 31.21 -25.96
C VAL A 2 6.85 32.30 -24.99
N GLN A 3 6.16 33.46 -25.03
CA GLN A 3 6.44 34.60 -24.19
C GLN A 3 5.59 34.55 -22.91
N ILE A 4 6.21 34.88 -21.77
CA ILE A 4 5.53 35.11 -20.49
C ILE A 4 4.80 36.46 -20.59
N SER A 5 3.50 36.46 -20.26
CA SER A 5 2.63 37.63 -20.25
C SER A 5 2.42 38.18 -18.84
N ASP A 6 1.88 39.42 -18.74
CA ASP A 6 1.55 40.00 -17.43
C ASP A 6 0.51 39.20 -16.66
N SER A 7 -0.37 38.47 -17.36
CA SER A 7 -1.38 37.58 -16.76
C SER A 7 -0.77 36.29 -16.15
N ASP A 8 0.51 36.03 -16.40
CA ASP A 8 1.19 34.85 -15.86
C ASP A 8 1.93 35.16 -14.56
N ILE A 9 2.09 36.43 -14.21
CA ILE A 9 2.76 36.86 -12.94
C ILE A 9 1.93 36.32 -11.76
N GLY A 10 2.64 35.74 -10.77
CA GLY A 10 2.07 35.08 -9.61
C GLY A 10 1.84 33.56 -9.81
N LYS A 11 1.81 33.07 -11.05
CA LYS A 11 1.66 31.65 -11.31
C LYS A 11 2.91 30.87 -10.91
N LYS A 12 2.73 29.65 -10.41
CA LYS A 12 3.81 28.71 -10.21
C LYS A 12 4.18 28.07 -11.54
N VAL A 13 5.46 28.12 -11.90
CA VAL A 13 5.93 27.71 -13.22
C VAL A 13 7.20 26.86 -13.14
N THR A 14 7.42 26.06 -14.18
CA THR A 14 8.75 25.55 -14.54
C THR A 14 9.19 26.20 -15.84
N ILE A 15 10.41 26.71 -15.84
CA ILE A 15 11.03 27.38 -16.99
C ILE A 15 12.32 26.65 -17.34
N ARG A 16 12.42 26.16 -18.58
CA ARG A 16 13.66 25.62 -19.13
C ARG A 16 14.38 26.68 -19.93
N LEU A 17 15.57 27.03 -19.49
CA LEU A 17 16.44 28.00 -20.14
C LEU A 17 17.55 27.28 -20.91
N ARG A 18 17.97 27.88 -22.03
CA ARG A 18 19.20 27.46 -22.72
C ARG A 18 20.41 27.94 -21.91
N ASP A 19 21.40 27.06 -21.73
CA ASP A 19 22.62 27.35 -20.97
C ASP A 19 23.81 26.73 -21.70
N GLY A 20 24.50 27.56 -22.51
CA GLY A 20 25.55 27.11 -23.38
C GLY A 20 25.06 25.99 -24.35
N SER A 21 25.66 24.83 -24.27
CA SER A 21 25.25 23.63 -25.06
C SER A 21 24.16 22.80 -24.40
N GLY A 22 23.64 23.20 -23.23
CA GLY A 22 22.67 22.46 -22.42
C GLY A 22 21.45 23.28 -22.04
N PHE A 23 20.80 22.79 -20.99
CA PHE A 23 19.61 23.43 -20.42
C PHE A 23 19.70 23.46 -18.90
N ARG A 24 19.11 24.48 -18.28
CA ARG A 24 18.85 24.56 -16.85
C ARG A 24 17.37 24.80 -16.61
N ASP A 25 16.81 24.19 -15.56
CA ASP A 25 15.40 24.34 -15.20
C ASP A 25 15.28 25.22 -13.94
N LEU A 26 14.37 26.18 -13.98
CA LEU A 26 13.95 27.00 -12.86
C LEU A 26 12.52 26.63 -12.47
N VAL A 27 12.24 26.54 -11.17
CA VAL A 27 10.90 26.23 -10.63
C VAL A 27 10.57 27.21 -9.51
N GLY A 28 9.45 27.90 -9.64
CA GLY A 28 9.03 28.89 -8.65
C GLY A 28 7.80 29.67 -9.08
N HIS A 29 7.45 30.73 -8.33
CA HIS A 29 6.37 31.63 -8.70
C HIS A 29 6.95 32.82 -9.51
N LEU A 30 6.31 33.15 -10.63
CA LEU A 30 6.68 34.32 -11.42
C LEU A 30 6.49 35.60 -10.61
N VAL A 31 7.57 36.36 -10.41
CA VAL A 31 7.54 37.68 -9.78
C VAL A 31 7.46 38.76 -10.84
N SER A 32 8.09 38.51 -12.00
CA SER A 32 8.07 39.35 -13.20
C SER A 32 8.26 38.46 -14.43
N LYS A 33 8.30 39.06 -15.64
CA LYS A 33 8.57 38.35 -16.89
C LYS A 33 9.96 37.75 -17.01
N ASP A 34 10.87 38.16 -16.14
CA ASP A 34 12.29 37.83 -16.14
C ASP A 34 12.78 37.33 -14.77
N SER A 35 11.88 37.05 -13.81
CA SER A 35 12.26 36.56 -12.50
C SER A 35 11.22 35.62 -11.88
N ILE A 36 11.72 34.64 -11.14
CA ILE A 36 10.92 33.73 -10.31
C ILE A 36 11.37 33.78 -8.86
N ARG A 37 10.46 33.49 -7.94
CA ARG A 37 10.73 33.23 -6.53
C ARG A 37 10.73 31.73 -6.32
N ASP A 38 11.85 31.18 -5.92
CA ASP A 38 12.01 29.73 -5.71
C ASP A 38 11.46 29.28 -4.36
N ARG A 39 11.61 27.98 -4.05
CA ARG A 39 11.16 27.36 -2.79
C ARG A 39 11.93 27.82 -1.54
N ARG A 40 13.10 28.51 -1.72
CA ARG A 40 13.89 29.07 -0.63
C ARG A 40 13.56 30.53 -0.41
N ASP A 41 12.54 31.05 -1.09
CA ASP A 41 12.12 32.46 -1.09
C ASP A 41 13.16 33.40 -1.77
N GLU A 42 14.10 32.83 -2.55
CA GLU A 42 15.09 33.61 -3.31
C GLU A 42 14.49 34.00 -4.66
N VAL A 43 14.74 35.29 -5.05
CA VAL A 43 14.36 35.78 -6.36
C VAL A 43 15.50 35.55 -7.35
N ILE A 44 15.22 34.68 -8.35
CA ILE A 44 16.17 34.33 -9.39
C ILE A 44 15.76 35.04 -10.69
N THR A 45 16.66 35.84 -11.24
CA THR A 45 16.46 36.49 -12.53
C THR A 45 17.02 35.66 -13.68
N PHE A 46 16.40 35.77 -14.85
CA PHE A 46 16.82 35.08 -16.08
C PHE A 46 16.57 35.95 -17.30
N ASP A 47 17.28 35.69 -18.40
CA ASP A 47 17.01 36.34 -19.67
C ASP A 47 15.83 35.68 -20.38
N PRO A 48 14.73 36.39 -20.65
CA PRO A 48 13.58 35.85 -21.36
C PRO A 48 13.91 35.33 -22.77
N SER A 49 14.98 35.77 -23.39
CA SER A 49 15.43 35.28 -24.69
C SER A 49 16.04 33.88 -24.63
N GLU A 50 16.45 33.42 -23.45
CA GLU A 50 16.97 32.06 -23.20
C GLU A 50 15.85 31.04 -22.98
N ILE A 51 14.58 31.47 -22.84
CA ILE A 51 13.47 30.54 -22.60
C ILE A 51 13.35 29.59 -23.78
N HIS A 52 13.60 28.32 -23.51
CA HIS A 52 13.33 27.24 -24.46
C HIS A 52 11.91 26.77 -24.36
N LEU A 53 11.42 26.59 -23.12
CA LEU A 53 10.07 26.14 -22.79
C LEU A 53 9.69 26.65 -21.40
N TRP A 54 8.44 27.06 -21.21
CA TRP A 54 7.87 27.21 -19.88
C TRP A 54 6.45 26.66 -19.82
N ARG A 55 6.01 26.29 -18.65
CA ARG A 55 4.63 25.85 -18.39
C ARG A 55 4.21 26.18 -16.96
N GLU A 56 2.95 26.43 -16.79
CA GLU A 56 2.32 26.58 -15.49
C GLU A 56 2.28 25.25 -14.75
N ILE A 57 2.62 25.29 -13.47
CA ILE A 57 2.39 24.18 -12.54
C ILE A 57 1.06 24.50 -11.83
N VAL A 58 -0.01 23.86 -12.27
CA VAL A 58 -1.30 23.99 -11.60
C VAL A 58 -1.24 23.11 -10.36
N ASP A 59 -1.32 23.74 -9.18
CA ASP A 59 -1.51 23.00 -7.92
C ASP A 59 -2.95 22.45 -7.90
N VAL A 60 -3.12 21.26 -8.43
CA VAL A 60 -4.35 20.49 -8.26
C VAL A 60 -4.30 19.89 -6.86
N GLU A 61 -5.39 19.98 -6.09
CA GLU A 61 -5.54 19.17 -4.87
C GLU A 61 -5.28 17.71 -5.22
N ARG A 62 -4.14 17.20 -4.78
CA ARG A 62 -3.65 15.87 -5.17
C ARG A 62 -4.01 14.87 -4.09
N THR A 63 -5.06 14.11 -4.30
CA THR A 63 -5.30 12.87 -3.56
C THR A 63 -4.25 11.81 -3.97
N ALA A 64 -4.12 10.75 -3.18
CA ALA A 64 -3.16 9.66 -3.42
C ALA A 64 -3.16 9.12 -4.86
N SER A 65 -4.30 9.20 -5.57
CA SER A 65 -4.47 8.74 -6.96
C SER A 65 -4.37 9.83 -8.02
N SER A 66 -4.16 11.10 -7.69
CA SER A 66 -4.30 12.25 -8.58
C SER A 66 -3.00 12.93 -9.02
N GLY A 67 -1.90 12.19 -9.13
CA GLY A 67 -0.68 12.69 -9.73
C GLY A 67 0.43 13.12 -8.75
N ALA A 68 0.32 12.81 -7.45
CA ALA A 68 1.43 12.91 -6.51
C ALA A 68 2.62 12.03 -6.97
N PRO A 69 3.85 12.33 -6.55
CA PRO A 69 4.99 11.44 -6.80
C PRO A 69 4.68 10.01 -6.37
N LEU A 70 5.15 9.01 -7.13
CA LEU A 70 4.81 7.61 -6.91
C LEU A 70 5.14 7.14 -5.49
N SER A 71 6.27 7.56 -4.92
CA SER A 71 6.67 7.25 -3.54
C SER A 71 5.65 7.74 -2.50
N ILE A 72 5.14 8.96 -2.64
CA ILE A 72 4.12 9.51 -1.74
C ILE A 72 2.83 8.71 -1.87
N ARG A 73 2.40 8.43 -3.10
CA ARG A 73 1.19 7.60 -3.33
C ARG A 73 1.32 6.20 -2.75
N ILE A 74 2.48 5.59 -2.88
CA ILE A 74 2.75 4.26 -2.32
C ILE A 74 2.61 4.29 -0.80
N PHE A 75 3.27 5.22 -0.11
CA PHE A 75 3.24 5.29 1.34
C PHE A 75 1.85 5.64 1.90
N GLU A 76 1.10 6.49 1.20
CA GLU A 76 -0.29 6.80 1.55
C GLU A 76 -1.18 5.56 1.41
N LEU A 77 -1.04 4.82 0.29
CA LEU A 77 -1.81 3.60 0.07
C LEU A 77 -1.44 2.50 1.09
N GLU A 78 -0.17 2.37 1.45
CA GLU A 78 0.27 1.41 2.47
C GLU A 78 -0.27 1.76 3.86
N LYS A 79 -0.26 3.04 4.28
CA LYS A 79 -0.90 3.50 5.52
C LYS A 79 -2.39 3.18 5.53
N LEU A 80 -3.07 3.52 4.45
CA LEU A 80 -4.51 3.32 4.30
C LEU A 80 -4.87 1.83 4.32
N THR A 81 -4.15 0.99 3.58
CA THR A 81 -4.41 -0.45 3.61
C THR A 81 -4.08 -1.04 4.98
N SER A 82 -3.05 -0.51 5.69
CA SER A 82 -2.72 -0.92 7.06
C SER A 82 -3.86 -0.61 8.02
N SER A 83 -4.52 0.54 7.92
CA SER A 83 -5.62 0.90 8.81
C SER A 83 -6.83 -0.04 8.72
N THR A 84 -6.98 -0.76 7.59
CA THR A 84 -8.02 -1.79 7.43
C THR A 84 -7.65 -3.17 7.99
N TRP A 85 -6.42 -3.29 8.52
CA TRP A 85 -5.85 -4.51 9.09
C TRP A 85 -5.04 -4.20 10.34
N GLN A 86 -5.66 -3.48 11.26
CA GLN A 86 -5.06 -2.84 12.41
C GLN A 86 -4.51 -3.88 13.41
N ALA A 87 -3.23 -3.73 13.80
CA ALA A 87 -2.62 -4.56 14.83
C ALA A 87 -3.10 -4.15 16.25
N ALA A 88 -2.86 -5.00 17.24
CA ALA A 88 -3.18 -4.70 18.63
C ALA A 88 -2.32 -3.55 19.17
N GLU A 89 -1.07 -3.52 18.76
CA GLU A 89 -0.11 -2.49 19.12
C GLU A 89 0.51 -1.92 17.85
N GLU A 90 0.47 -0.59 17.74
CA GLU A 90 1.04 0.16 16.63
C GLU A 90 1.78 1.38 17.17
N VAL A 91 3.04 1.56 16.77
CA VAL A 91 3.84 2.70 17.17
C VAL A 91 4.73 3.17 16.01
N PHE A 92 4.84 4.48 15.83
CA PHE A 92 5.78 5.05 14.86
C PHE A 92 7.14 5.26 15.51
N VAL A 93 8.18 4.71 14.86
CA VAL A 93 9.58 4.93 15.19
C VAL A 93 10.29 5.42 13.94
N GLY A 94 10.74 6.68 13.94
CA GLY A 94 11.47 7.26 12.82
C GLY A 94 10.77 7.17 11.45
N GLY A 95 9.44 7.12 11.41
CA GLY A 95 8.67 6.94 10.16
C GLY A 95 8.41 5.48 9.78
N TRP A 96 8.85 4.51 10.56
CA TRP A 96 8.44 3.11 10.44
C TRP A 96 7.24 2.83 11.36
N LEU A 97 6.20 2.21 10.85
CA LEU A 97 5.06 1.76 11.64
C LEU A 97 5.33 0.34 12.17
N MET A 98 5.80 0.24 13.42
CA MET A 98 5.96 -1.02 14.13
C MET A 98 4.60 -1.56 14.52
N ARG A 99 4.33 -2.84 14.23
CA ARG A 99 3.04 -3.48 14.48
C ARG A 99 3.23 -4.83 15.16
N ALA A 100 2.48 -5.07 16.23
CA ALA A 100 2.47 -6.36 16.92
C ALA A 100 1.04 -6.82 17.24
N ASP A 101 0.77 -8.08 16.95
CA ASP A 101 -0.50 -8.74 17.26
C ASP A 101 -0.26 -10.24 17.43
N VAL A 102 -0.41 -10.78 18.54
CA VAL A 102 -0.32 -12.21 18.94
C VAL A 102 0.18 -13.24 17.89
N GLY A 103 0.95 -12.80 16.88
CA GLY A 103 1.53 -13.63 15.82
C GLY A 103 0.58 -14.11 14.72
N VAL A 104 -0.65 -13.60 14.66
CA VAL A 104 -1.72 -14.15 13.80
C VAL A 104 -1.44 -14.00 12.29
N THR A 105 -0.89 -12.86 11.86
CA THR A 105 -0.53 -12.64 10.45
C THR A 105 0.78 -11.87 10.33
N LYS A 106 1.55 -12.13 9.26
CA LYS A 106 2.78 -11.39 9.00
C LYS A 106 2.51 -9.89 8.89
N ARG A 107 1.43 -9.50 8.25
CA ARG A 107 1.05 -8.10 8.04
C ARG A 107 0.82 -7.35 9.36
N ALA A 108 0.14 -7.95 10.34
CA ALA A 108 -0.11 -7.35 11.64
C ALA A 108 1.08 -7.51 12.62
N ASN A 109 2.15 -8.20 12.21
CA ASN A 109 3.34 -8.47 13.03
C ASN A 109 4.61 -8.11 12.25
N SER A 110 4.58 -6.98 11.54
CA SER A 110 5.73 -6.48 10.79
C SER A 110 5.82 -4.96 10.87
N ALA A 111 7.02 -4.42 10.85
CA ALA A 111 7.24 -3.00 10.65
C ALA A 111 6.97 -2.63 9.18
N LEU A 112 6.13 -1.63 8.96
CA LEU A 112 5.90 -1.04 7.64
C LEU A 112 6.82 0.15 7.47
N VAL A 113 7.71 0.07 6.48
CA VAL A 113 8.68 1.12 6.17
C VAL A 113 8.03 2.19 5.30
N LEU A 114 7.99 3.42 5.81
CA LEU A 114 7.33 4.56 5.15
C LEU A 114 8.29 5.72 4.84
N ASN A 115 9.61 5.49 4.97
CA ASN A 115 10.66 6.40 4.57
C ASN A 115 11.94 5.61 4.25
N THR A 116 13.04 6.30 3.94
CA THR A 116 14.32 5.68 3.59
C THR A 116 15.35 5.67 4.73
N GLU A 117 14.95 6.08 5.94
CA GLU A 117 15.82 6.09 7.10
C GLU A 117 16.02 4.67 7.66
N ASP A 118 17.14 4.49 8.37
CA ASP A 118 17.56 3.19 8.91
C ASP A 118 17.19 3.11 10.39
N HIS A 119 16.26 2.24 10.73
CA HIS A 119 15.81 1.97 12.10
C HIS A 119 15.85 0.47 12.42
N ILE A 120 16.85 -0.24 11.86
CA ILE A 120 16.96 -1.70 12.02
C ILE A 120 17.25 -2.08 13.49
N ASP A 121 18.07 -1.31 14.20
CA ASP A 121 18.40 -1.63 15.60
C ASP A 121 17.21 -1.41 16.54
N GLU A 122 16.46 -0.32 16.33
CA GLU A 122 15.21 -0.06 17.06
C GLU A 122 14.16 -1.14 16.75
N LEU A 123 14.05 -1.56 15.49
CA LEU A 123 13.19 -2.66 15.09
C LEU A 123 13.52 -3.95 15.85
N ILE A 124 14.80 -4.37 15.86
CA ILE A 124 15.24 -5.59 16.52
C ILE A 124 14.94 -5.52 18.02
N THR A 125 15.23 -4.39 18.64
CA THR A 125 14.96 -4.17 20.08
C THR A 125 13.46 -4.26 20.37
N TRP A 126 12.65 -3.53 19.59
CA TRP A 126 11.20 -3.43 19.80
C TRP A 126 10.49 -4.78 19.68
N TYR A 127 10.83 -5.59 18.66
CA TYR A 127 10.28 -6.95 18.51
C TYR A 127 10.85 -7.94 19.53
N GLY A 128 12.14 -7.79 19.90
CA GLY A 128 12.79 -8.61 20.90
C GLY A 128 12.13 -8.51 22.28
N GLU A 129 11.79 -7.30 22.73
CA GLU A 129 11.04 -7.05 23.97
C GLU A 129 9.67 -7.76 24.01
N ARG A 130 9.08 -8.06 22.84
CA ARG A 130 7.79 -8.75 22.69
C ARG A 130 7.89 -10.23 22.40
N ASN A 131 9.13 -10.79 22.43
CA ASN A 131 9.41 -12.17 22.02
C ASN A 131 8.86 -12.52 20.62
N LEU A 132 8.88 -11.57 19.70
CA LEU A 132 8.47 -11.71 18.30
C LEU A 132 9.70 -11.68 17.40
N ASN A 133 9.67 -12.42 16.29
CA ASN A 133 10.67 -12.27 15.25
C ASN A 133 10.52 -10.91 14.59
N PRO A 134 11.60 -10.12 14.42
CA PRO A 134 11.56 -8.90 13.64
C PRO A 134 11.19 -9.21 12.18
N ILE A 135 10.10 -8.63 11.71
CA ILE A 135 9.67 -8.71 10.31
C ILE A 135 9.58 -7.28 9.78
N VAL A 136 10.12 -7.08 8.57
CA VAL A 136 10.07 -5.80 7.86
C VAL A 136 9.24 -5.97 6.59
N SER A 137 8.35 -5.03 6.36
CA SER A 137 7.56 -4.87 5.15
C SER A 137 8.04 -3.60 4.44
N LEU A 138 8.68 -3.74 3.29
CA LEU A 138 9.33 -2.66 2.54
C LEU A 138 8.96 -2.72 1.05
N ILE A 139 9.18 -1.62 0.33
CA ILE A 139 8.97 -1.51 -1.12
C ILE A 139 10.34 -1.58 -1.81
N PRO A 140 10.70 -2.69 -2.49
CA PRO A 140 12.04 -2.90 -3.04
C PRO A 140 12.52 -1.75 -3.94
N ASP A 141 11.65 -1.21 -4.78
CA ASP A 141 11.97 -0.14 -5.73
C ASP A 141 12.31 1.20 -5.05
N LEU A 142 11.82 1.42 -3.83
CA LEU A 142 12.08 2.64 -3.05
C LEU A 142 13.14 2.45 -1.96
N HIS A 143 13.33 1.21 -1.50
CA HIS A 143 14.15 0.88 -0.33
C HIS A 143 15.32 -0.05 -0.68
N HIS A 144 15.87 0.08 -1.88
CA HIS A 144 16.93 -0.81 -2.37
C HIS A 144 18.15 -0.91 -1.44
N GLU A 145 18.63 0.24 -0.93
CA GLU A 145 19.78 0.24 -0.02
C GLU A 145 19.42 -0.32 1.37
N LEU A 146 18.20 -0.07 1.85
CA LEU A 146 17.72 -0.66 3.09
C LEU A 146 17.53 -2.17 2.96
N ASP A 147 17.05 -2.64 1.83
CA ASP A 147 16.86 -4.09 1.54
C ASP A 147 18.20 -4.84 1.61
N LYS A 148 19.27 -4.27 1.05
CA LYS A 148 20.64 -4.80 1.15
C LYS A 148 21.17 -4.80 2.59
N LYS A 149 20.92 -3.71 3.34
CA LYS A 149 21.34 -3.63 4.76
C LYS A 149 20.64 -4.69 5.62
N LEU A 150 19.34 -4.90 5.42
CA LEU A 150 18.59 -5.95 6.10
C LEU A 150 19.17 -7.34 5.78
N GLU A 151 19.49 -7.62 4.51
CA GLU A 151 20.12 -8.87 4.11
C GLU A 151 21.48 -9.05 4.77
N ALA A 152 22.33 -8.03 4.79
CA ALA A 152 23.63 -8.03 5.46
C ALA A 152 23.52 -8.23 6.99
N ARG A 153 22.39 -7.83 7.60
CA ARG A 153 22.05 -8.05 9.01
C ARG A 153 21.38 -9.40 9.28
N GLY A 154 21.29 -10.29 8.27
CA GLY A 154 20.77 -11.64 8.42
C GLY A 154 19.26 -11.79 8.24
N PHE A 155 18.57 -10.74 7.80
CA PHE A 155 17.16 -10.87 7.45
C PHE A 155 16.99 -11.65 6.14
N THR A 156 16.27 -12.75 6.19
CA THR A 156 15.98 -13.58 5.03
C THR A 156 14.71 -13.12 4.31
N HIS A 157 14.66 -13.36 3.00
CA HIS A 157 13.44 -13.13 2.23
C HIS A 157 12.33 -14.07 2.70
N LEU A 158 11.14 -13.53 2.95
CA LEU A 158 9.99 -14.30 3.42
C LEU A 158 8.95 -14.48 2.31
N LEU A 159 8.48 -13.38 1.74
CA LEU A 159 7.55 -13.37 0.61
C LEU A 159 7.46 -11.99 -0.02
N ASP A 160 6.98 -11.95 -1.27
CA ASP A 160 6.63 -10.72 -1.97
C ASP A 160 5.10 -10.68 -2.24
N MET A 161 4.50 -9.49 -2.11
CA MET A 161 3.07 -9.25 -2.32
C MET A 161 2.87 -8.14 -3.34
N ASN A 162 2.05 -8.39 -4.35
CA ASN A 162 1.54 -7.30 -5.20
C ASN A 162 0.43 -6.56 -4.49
N VAL A 163 0.53 -5.24 -4.42
CA VAL A 163 -0.58 -4.35 -4.11
C VAL A 163 -1.23 -3.97 -5.44
N MET A 164 -2.47 -4.40 -5.62
CA MET A 164 -3.21 -4.15 -6.86
C MET A 164 -4.36 -3.21 -6.60
N VAL A 165 -4.63 -2.33 -7.57
CA VAL A 165 -5.66 -1.29 -7.47
C VAL A 165 -6.57 -1.27 -8.69
N LYS A 166 -7.80 -0.80 -8.48
CA LYS A 166 -8.81 -0.59 -9.50
C LYS A 166 -9.68 0.61 -9.11
N ASP A 167 -10.09 1.41 -10.07
CA ASP A 167 -11.12 2.42 -9.84
C ASP A 167 -12.47 1.74 -9.64
N GLY A 168 -13.20 2.21 -8.63
CA GLY A 168 -14.55 1.71 -8.37
C GLY A 168 -15.54 2.19 -9.43
N GLN A 169 -16.64 1.50 -9.52
CA GLN A 169 -17.75 1.84 -10.41
C GLN A 169 -19.04 1.79 -9.60
N GLU A 170 -19.93 2.75 -9.85
CA GLU A 170 -21.30 2.63 -9.36
C GLU A 170 -21.97 1.46 -10.10
N LEU A 171 -21.90 0.28 -9.48
CA LEU A 171 -22.60 -0.87 -9.95
C LEU A 171 -24.02 -0.86 -9.37
N ILE A 172 -25.03 -0.75 -10.22
CA ILE A 172 -26.47 -0.84 -9.86
C ILE A 172 -26.84 -2.31 -9.54
N LYS A 173 -25.87 -3.16 -9.23
CA LYS A 173 -26.12 -4.56 -8.90
C LYS A 173 -26.16 -4.75 -7.38
N ASN A 174 -27.22 -5.34 -6.87
CA ASN A 174 -27.24 -5.84 -5.52
C ASN A 174 -26.16 -6.92 -5.36
N CYS A 175 -25.52 -6.95 -4.19
CA CYS A 175 -24.58 -8.03 -3.88
C CYS A 175 -25.30 -9.38 -4.00
N GLU A 176 -24.73 -10.28 -4.80
CA GLU A 176 -25.32 -11.60 -5.07
C GLU A 176 -25.38 -12.49 -3.84
N PHE A 177 -24.45 -12.30 -2.90
CA PHE A 177 -24.29 -13.17 -1.73
C PHE A 177 -24.61 -12.45 -0.44
N PRO A 178 -24.99 -13.18 0.62
CA PRO A 178 -25.21 -12.61 1.94
C PRO A 178 -23.98 -11.89 2.48
N LEU A 179 -24.23 -10.75 3.11
CA LEU A 179 -23.22 -9.93 3.78
C LEU A 179 -23.56 -9.83 5.26
N SER A 180 -22.53 -9.86 6.09
CA SER A 180 -22.63 -9.62 7.53
C SER A 180 -21.57 -8.61 7.99
N ASP A 181 -21.81 -8.00 9.16
CA ASP A 181 -20.83 -7.09 9.79
C ASP A 181 -19.75 -7.86 10.56
N PHE A 182 -19.96 -9.15 10.80
CA PHE A 182 -19.04 -10.02 11.53
C PHE A 182 -18.87 -11.34 10.79
N PRO A 183 -17.67 -11.96 10.84
CA PRO A 183 -17.45 -13.28 10.28
C PRO A 183 -18.16 -14.35 11.12
N SER A 184 -18.75 -15.38 10.49
CA SER A 184 -19.24 -16.55 11.18
C SER A 184 -18.11 -17.42 11.73
N ASP A 185 -18.42 -18.34 12.65
CA ASP A 185 -17.41 -19.27 13.16
C ASP A 185 -16.88 -20.20 12.06
N GLU A 186 -17.71 -20.59 11.07
CA GLU A 186 -17.28 -21.35 9.89
C GLU A 186 -16.33 -20.53 9.01
N TRP A 187 -16.61 -19.24 8.81
CA TRP A 187 -15.74 -18.31 8.10
C TRP A 187 -14.35 -18.22 8.78
N LEU A 188 -14.34 -18.12 10.11
CA LEU A 188 -13.12 -18.08 10.92
C LEU A 188 -12.34 -19.39 10.86
N ALA A 189 -13.02 -20.54 10.86
CA ALA A 189 -12.40 -21.86 10.85
C ALA A 189 -11.54 -22.12 9.60
N ILE A 190 -11.82 -21.45 8.47
CA ILE A 190 -11.01 -21.53 7.26
C ILE A 190 -9.57 -21.09 7.51
N HIS A 191 -9.35 -20.16 8.45
CA HIS A 191 -8.03 -19.59 8.72
C HIS A 191 -7.18 -20.38 9.72
N LYS A 192 -7.71 -21.46 10.29
CA LYS A 192 -7.03 -22.34 11.26
C LYS A 192 -6.47 -21.63 12.50
N ASP A 193 -6.73 -20.35 12.67
CA ASP A 193 -6.27 -19.54 13.82
C ASP A 193 -7.42 -18.67 14.32
N HIS A 194 -8.03 -19.07 15.43
CA HIS A 194 -9.16 -18.36 16.03
C HIS A 194 -8.80 -16.94 16.54
N LYS A 195 -7.52 -16.67 16.78
CA LYS A 195 -7.06 -15.34 17.21
C LYS A 195 -7.30 -14.27 16.15
N ILE A 196 -7.43 -14.66 14.88
CA ILE A 196 -7.73 -13.73 13.79
C ILE A 196 -9.04 -12.95 14.02
N LYS A 197 -10.00 -13.52 14.77
CA LYS A 197 -11.27 -12.86 15.11
C LYS A 197 -11.05 -11.51 15.80
N VAL A 198 -10.09 -11.46 16.73
CA VAL A 198 -9.77 -10.21 17.46
C VAL A 198 -9.25 -9.14 16.51
N LEU A 199 -8.36 -9.51 15.59
CA LEU A 199 -7.82 -8.59 14.59
C LEU A 199 -8.93 -8.08 13.64
N LEU A 200 -9.77 -8.99 13.13
CA LEU A 200 -10.83 -8.65 12.19
C LEU A 200 -11.87 -7.71 12.78
N ASN A 201 -12.12 -7.79 14.08
CA ASN A 201 -13.10 -6.94 14.77
C ASN A 201 -12.62 -5.51 15.06
N ARG A 202 -11.32 -5.19 14.81
CA ARG A 202 -10.80 -3.83 15.06
C ARG A 202 -11.17 -2.84 13.98
N CYS A 203 -11.51 -3.30 12.77
CA CYS A 203 -11.86 -2.43 11.65
C CYS A 203 -13.24 -2.77 11.13
N PRO A 204 -14.10 -1.77 10.89
CA PRO A 204 -15.38 -1.98 10.22
C PRO A 204 -15.18 -2.64 8.86
N ALA A 205 -15.91 -3.73 8.62
CA ALA A 205 -15.83 -4.48 7.38
C ALA A 205 -17.15 -5.20 7.09
N LYS A 206 -17.34 -5.61 5.84
CA LYS A 206 -18.38 -6.56 5.46
C LYS A 206 -17.75 -7.90 5.10
N TYR A 207 -18.41 -8.95 5.51
CA TYR A 207 -17.99 -10.33 5.33
C TYR A 207 -19.01 -11.03 4.43
N LEU A 208 -18.50 -11.66 3.39
CA LEU A 208 -19.29 -12.39 2.40
C LEU A 208 -19.10 -13.88 2.58
N GLU A 209 -20.20 -14.63 2.46
CA GLU A 209 -20.22 -16.09 2.48
C GLU A 209 -20.96 -16.62 1.25
N VAL A 210 -20.36 -17.61 0.60
CA VAL A 210 -20.99 -18.39 -0.47
C VAL A 210 -21.24 -19.79 0.02
N ARG A 211 -22.49 -20.24 -0.08
CA ARG A 211 -22.90 -21.57 0.38
C ARG A 211 -23.52 -22.37 -0.75
N ASP A 212 -23.27 -23.68 -0.73
CA ASP A 212 -23.91 -24.68 -1.59
C ASP A 212 -24.48 -25.81 -0.72
N GLY A 213 -25.79 -26.02 -0.78
CA GLY A 213 -26.48 -27.02 0.07
C GLY A 213 -26.23 -26.81 1.58
N GLY A 214 -26.02 -25.55 2.04
CA GLY A 214 -25.68 -25.21 3.41
C GLY A 214 -24.18 -25.23 3.75
N THR A 215 -23.34 -25.84 2.91
CA THR A 215 -21.89 -25.93 3.11
C THR A 215 -21.22 -24.61 2.67
N LEU A 216 -20.31 -24.07 3.49
CA LEU A 216 -19.52 -22.88 3.14
C LEU A 216 -18.46 -23.24 2.10
N ILE A 217 -18.58 -22.68 0.90
CA ILE A 217 -17.69 -22.97 -0.25
C ILE A 217 -16.84 -21.78 -0.69
N GLY A 218 -17.15 -20.58 -0.21
CA GLY A 218 -16.36 -19.40 -0.53
C GLY A 218 -16.58 -18.28 0.47
N ILE A 219 -15.57 -17.42 0.61
CA ILE A 219 -15.61 -16.26 1.50
C ILE A 219 -14.92 -15.06 0.87
N GLY A 220 -15.24 -13.88 1.40
CA GLY A 220 -14.59 -12.63 1.08
C GLY A 220 -14.77 -11.59 2.17
N ARG A 221 -13.91 -10.58 2.20
CA ARG A 221 -13.99 -9.44 3.13
C ARG A 221 -13.70 -8.15 2.38
N VAL A 222 -14.50 -7.13 2.65
CA VAL A 222 -14.22 -5.74 2.24
C VAL A 222 -14.23 -4.84 3.47
N ALA A 223 -13.16 -4.08 3.67
CA ALA A 223 -13.04 -3.05 4.69
C ALA A 223 -12.92 -1.68 4.02
N PHE A 224 -13.24 -0.63 4.76
CA PHE A 224 -13.29 0.72 4.21
C PHE A 224 -12.34 1.64 4.98
N ALA A 225 -11.63 2.48 4.22
CA ALA A 225 -10.80 3.55 4.76
C ALA A 225 -10.85 4.72 3.77
N ASP A 226 -11.32 5.87 4.22
CA ASP A 226 -11.54 7.06 3.42
C ASP A 226 -12.37 6.75 2.14
N ASP A 227 -11.88 7.11 0.96
CA ASP A 227 -12.49 6.84 -0.34
C ASP A 227 -12.05 5.49 -0.95
N TRP A 228 -11.49 4.60 -0.15
CA TRP A 228 -11.03 3.28 -0.56
C TRP A 228 -11.83 2.13 0.05
N ALA A 229 -11.93 1.05 -0.73
CA ALA A 229 -12.35 -0.26 -0.27
C ALA A 229 -11.18 -1.23 -0.39
N VAL A 230 -10.84 -1.92 0.68
CA VAL A 230 -9.73 -2.88 0.72
C VAL A 230 -10.29 -4.29 0.78
N LEU A 231 -10.10 -5.06 -0.30
CA LEU A 231 -10.53 -6.44 -0.39
C LEU A 231 -9.49 -7.37 0.22
N SER A 232 -9.95 -8.36 0.93
CA SER A 232 -9.09 -9.35 1.55
C SER A 232 -9.83 -10.68 1.79
N ARG A 233 -9.08 -11.74 2.07
CA ARG A 233 -9.64 -13.05 2.44
C ARG A 233 -10.59 -13.64 1.39
N ILE A 234 -10.34 -13.40 0.11
CA ILE A 234 -11.05 -14.09 -0.97
C ILE A 234 -10.53 -15.51 -1.04
N TRP A 235 -11.42 -16.45 -0.79
CA TRP A 235 -11.10 -17.87 -0.79
C TRP A 235 -12.27 -18.69 -1.35
N VAL A 236 -11.94 -19.79 -2.04
CA VAL A 236 -12.90 -20.79 -2.56
C VAL A 236 -12.38 -22.16 -2.17
N SER A 237 -13.26 -23.03 -1.69
CA SER A 237 -12.95 -24.41 -1.33
C SER A 237 -12.33 -25.13 -2.54
N GLN A 238 -11.41 -26.05 -2.28
CA GLN A 238 -10.60 -26.68 -3.31
C GLN A 238 -11.44 -27.42 -4.36
N ASP A 239 -12.47 -28.10 -3.95
CA ASP A 239 -13.41 -28.85 -4.79
C ASP A 239 -14.33 -27.98 -5.65
N GLN A 240 -14.45 -26.69 -5.32
CA GLN A 240 -15.27 -25.72 -6.05
C GLN A 240 -14.45 -24.76 -6.92
N ARG A 241 -13.12 -24.89 -6.93
CA ARG A 241 -12.26 -24.08 -7.79
C ARG A 241 -12.49 -24.41 -9.26
N GLY A 242 -12.17 -23.45 -10.14
CA GLY A 242 -12.39 -23.58 -11.58
C GLY A 242 -13.85 -23.41 -12.03
N ARG A 243 -14.80 -23.23 -11.11
CA ARG A 243 -16.23 -23.04 -11.40
C ARG A 243 -16.69 -21.58 -11.41
N GLY A 244 -15.76 -20.63 -11.42
CA GLY A 244 -16.07 -19.19 -11.50
C GLY A 244 -16.43 -18.52 -10.16
N TYR A 245 -16.48 -19.24 -9.02
CA TYR A 245 -16.83 -18.65 -7.73
C TYR A 245 -15.89 -17.52 -7.29
N GLY A 246 -14.58 -17.63 -7.56
CA GLY A 246 -13.64 -16.57 -7.23
C GLY A 246 -13.97 -15.23 -7.91
N LYS A 247 -14.36 -15.28 -9.19
CA LYS A 247 -14.81 -14.11 -9.95
C LYS A 247 -16.12 -13.55 -9.38
N ARG A 248 -17.10 -14.39 -9.09
CA ARG A 248 -18.38 -13.96 -8.53
C ARG A 248 -18.22 -13.31 -7.14
N ILE A 249 -17.35 -13.86 -6.28
CA ILE A 249 -17.02 -13.26 -4.98
C ILE A 249 -16.38 -11.88 -5.18
N LEU A 250 -15.43 -11.77 -6.10
CA LEU A 250 -14.77 -10.51 -6.41
C LEU A 250 -15.78 -9.46 -6.89
N GLU A 251 -16.64 -9.80 -7.85
CA GLU A 251 -17.69 -8.92 -8.38
C GLU A 251 -18.69 -8.49 -7.28
N ALA A 252 -19.03 -9.40 -6.38
CA ALA A 252 -19.91 -9.10 -5.25
C ALA A 252 -19.24 -8.11 -4.27
N LEU A 253 -17.97 -8.30 -3.94
CA LEU A 253 -17.22 -7.35 -3.09
C LEU A 253 -17.04 -5.99 -3.77
N GLU A 254 -16.82 -5.95 -5.09
CA GLU A 254 -16.76 -4.71 -5.87
C GLU A 254 -18.10 -3.97 -5.86
N SER A 255 -19.22 -4.68 -5.92
CA SER A 255 -20.54 -4.04 -5.82
C SER A 255 -20.77 -3.38 -4.46
N VAL A 256 -20.20 -3.95 -3.39
CA VAL A 256 -20.23 -3.36 -2.03
C VAL A 256 -19.27 -2.17 -1.91
N ALA A 257 -18.14 -2.21 -2.62
CA ALA A 257 -17.20 -1.10 -2.68
C ALA A 257 -17.83 0.14 -3.34
N GLY A 258 -18.70 -0.06 -4.33
CA GLY A 258 -19.36 1.03 -5.07
C GLY A 258 -18.35 1.88 -5.85
N ALA A 259 -18.52 3.19 -5.84
CA ALA A 259 -17.64 4.14 -6.53
C ALA A 259 -16.27 4.33 -5.86
N ARG A 260 -16.01 3.70 -4.70
CA ARG A 260 -14.71 3.81 -4.02
C ARG A 260 -13.60 3.17 -4.84
N LYS A 261 -12.40 3.73 -4.76
CA LYS A 261 -11.20 3.06 -5.26
C LYS A 261 -10.99 1.75 -4.49
N ILE A 262 -10.51 0.74 -5.19
CA ILE A 262 -10.37 -0.60 -4.63
C ILE A 262 -8.90 -0.99 -4.58
N ALA A 263 -8.46 -1.49 -3.45
CA ALA A 263 -7.13 -2.07 -3.27
C ALA A 263 -7.21 -3.50 -2.74
N LEU A 264 -6.26 -4.32 -3.10
CA LEU A 264 -6.04 -5.64 -2.51
C LEU A 264 -4.55 -5.99 -2.49
N GLN A 265 -4.18 -6.96 -1.66
CA GLN A 265 -2.83 -7.52 -1.64
C GLN A 265 -2.90 -9.02 -1.95
N VAL A 266 -2.00 -9.47 -2.82
CA VAL A 266 -1.91 -10.88 -3.25
C VAL A 266 -0.45 -11.31 -3.33
N SER A 267 -0.13 -12.54 -2.87
CA SER A 267 1.22 -13.08 -3.04
C SER A 267 1.59 -13.15 -4.53
N THR A 268 2.81 -12.73 -4.87
CA THR A 268 3.33 -12.84 -6.24
C THR A 268 3.36 -14.27 -6.73
N SER A 269 3.49 -15.24 -5.81
CA SER A 269 3.46 -16.69 -6.13
C SER A 269 2.06 -17.26 -6.36
N ASN A 270 1.00 -16.50 -6.07
CA ASN A 270 -0.38 -16.93 -6.34
C ASN A 270 -0.84 -16.46 -7.72
N GLU A 271 -0.21 -17.02 -8.77
CA GLU A 271 -0.43 -16.64 -10.16
C GLU A 271 -1.91 -16.72 -10.58
N LEU A 272 -2.66 -17.70 -10.07
CA LEU A 272 -4.09 -17.85 -10.36
C LEU A 272 -4.90 -16.66 -9.86
N ALA A 273 -4.61 -16.18 -8.66
CA ALA A 273 -5.30 -15.02 -8.12
C ALA A 273 -4.84 -13.72 -8.79
N VAL A 274 -3.55 -13.57 -9.07
CA VAL A 274 -3.03 -12.41 -9.83
C VAL A 274 -3.73 -12.30 -11.17
N ASN A 275 -3.77 -13.39 -11.95
CA ASN A 275 -4.45 -13.43 -13.25
C ASN A 275 -5.97 -13.12 -13.14
N LEU A 276 -6.64 -13.64 -12.10
CA LEU A 276 -8.05 -13.31 -11.84
C LEU A 276 -8.25 -11.81 -11.67
N TYR A 277 -7.40 -11.15 -10.89
CA TYR A 277 -7.50 -9.72 -10.62
C TYR A 277 -7.14 -8.88 -11.86
N GLU A 278 -6.12 -9.27 -12.62
CA GLU A 278 -5.76 -8.60 -13.88
C GLU A 278 -6.91 -8.66 -14.90
N LEU A 279 -7.52 -9.84 -15.08
CA LEU A 279 -8.70 -10.02 -15.94
C LEU A 279 -9.91 -9.22 -15.45
N ALA A 280 -10.01 -8.95 -14.15
CA ALA A 280 -11.04 -8.09 -13.58
C ALA A 280 -10.70 -6.59 -13.68
N GLY A 281 -9.57 -6.22 -14.28
CA GLY A 281 -9.15 -4.84 -14.52
C GLY A 281 -8.29 -4.21 -13.43
N TYR A 282 -7.83 -4.98 -12.44
CA TYR A 282 -6.85 -4.51 -11.46
C TYR A 282 -5.48 -4.35 -12.11
N LYS A 283 -4.74 -3.36 -11.63
CA LYS A 283 -3.36 -3.09 -12.03
C LYS A 283 -2.44 -3.19 -10.83
N ILE A 284 -1.25 -3.75 -11.01
CA ILE A 284 -0.21 -3.72 -9.98
C ILE A 284 0.20 -2.26 -9.78
N HIS A 285 0.06 -1.78 -8.54
CA HIS A 285 0.49 -0.45 -8.13
C HIS A 285 1.96 -0.47 -7.70
N HIS A 286 2.32 -1.43 -6.85
CA HIS A 286 3.68 -1.68 -6.37
C HIS A 286 3.77 -3.08 -5.76
N THR A 287 4.99 -3.50 -5.47
CA THR A 287 5.28 -4.76 -4.76
C THR A 287 5.82 -4.44 -3.37
N VAL A 288 5.37 -5.19 -2.39
CA VAL A 288 5.85 -5.15 -1.01
C VAL A 288 6.62 -6.42 -0.73
N ARG A 289 7.83 -6.29 -0.21
CA ARG A 289 8.68 -7.40 0.25
C ARG A 289 8.64 -7.55 1.74
N PHE A 290 8.52 -8.76 2.21
CA PHE A 290 8.68 -9.10 3.62
C PHE A 290 10.03 -9.80 3.83
N ARG A 291 10.79 -9.31 4.82
CA ARG A 291 12.00 -9.96 5.34
C ARG A 291 11.83 -10.27 6.81
N GLU A 292 12.42 -11.36 7.27
CA GLU A 292 12.34 -11.82 8.66
C GLU A 292 13.75 -12.11 9.20
N LEU A 293 14.03 -11.62 10.39
CA LEU A 293 15.19 -12.06 11.18
C LEU A 293 14.71 -13.14 12.14
N SER A 294 15.02 -14.40 11.81
CA SER A 294 14.73 -15.52 12.71
C SER A 294 15.63 -15.43 13.91
N GLN A 295 15.07 -15.21 15.08
CA GLN A 295 15.83 -15.39 16.32
C GLN A 295 16.17 -16.88 16.43
N GLN A 296 17.45 -17.23 16.43
CA GLN A 296 17.90 -18.54 16.87
C GLN A 296 17.47 -18.66 18.34
N ARG A 297 16.36 -19.34 18.58
CA ARG A 297 16.05 -19.81 19.95
C ARG A 297 17.16 -20.76 20.26
N ASP A 298 18.06 -20.36 21.16
CA ASP A 298 19.13 -21.21 21.66
C ASP A 298 18.57 -22.57 21.99
N LEU A 299 19.08 -23.60 21.31
CA LEU A 299 18.86 -25.00 21.59
C LEU A 299 19.65 -25.37 22.91
N PHE A 300 19.56 -24.50 23.91
CA PHE A 300 20.07 -24.75 25.25
C PHE A 300 18.92 -25.06 26.24
N GLN A 301 18.11 -26.07 25.88
CA GLN A 301 17.44 -26.89 26.91
C GLN A 301 17.78 -28.35 26.66
N GLY A 302 18.92 -28.71 27.08
CA GLY A 302 19.32 -30.09 27.03
C GLY A 302 20.61 -30.31 27.72
N SER A 303 20.60 -30.53 29.06
CA SER A 303 21.53 -31.31 29.84
C SER A 303 21.49 -30.85 31.29
N GLN A 304 20.46 -31.25 32.00
CA GLN A 304 20.67 -31.55 33.43
C GLN A 304 20.11 -32.93 33.70
N HIS A 305 21.00 -33.79 34.13
CA HIS A 305 20.82 -35.14 34.58
C HIS A 305 19.84 -35.26 35.77
#